data_0f2e8be1b5e26a37a9163be0a2bcf75e
#
_entry.id   0f2e8be1b5e26a37a9163be0a2bcf75e
#
_cell.length_a   1.000
_cell.length_b   1.000
_cell.length_c   1.000
_cell.angle_alpha   90.00
_cell.angle_beta   90.00
_cell.angle_gamma   90.00
#
_symmetry.space_group_name_H-M   'P 1'
#
loop_
_entity.id
_entity.type
_entity.pdbx_description
1 polymer ?
#
loop_
_entity_poly.entity_id
_entity_poly.type
_entity_poly.pdbx_seq_one_letter_code
_entity_poly.pdbx_strand_id
1 'polypeptide(L)'
;MNIDFELYRIFNQVANSQNITVAANELHISQPAVSKAIKTLEDQLGGKLFVRTKKGVIKTTEGEELHKYIKSGIEFFRNGENQFTNMVNLEYGSIKIGISRTLVENYLLPYLKTFHEKHPNIKIEINTNITSQSIIKLRDGLLDFIVTNLPIADHSDIESINLLQIQDVFVANPSFDVPDIIKLSDLNKYPLILQPKGNTTRDYLDSILAKYNIFVEPEMTLASYGLVNSLTKVGYGIGYQVASFVEKDLKEKKLRIIKTEPAIPPRNIGLLTKKNTEPSFAAREFIKYLKTEN
;
A
#
# COMPACT_ATOMS: atom_id res chain seq x y z
N MET A 1 -14.49 -35.18 -1.59
CA MET A 1 -15.36 -35.46 -0.43
C MET A 1 -16.77 -35.07 -0.83
N ASN A 2 -17.74 -36.01 -0.82
CA ASN A 2 -19.11 -35.75 -1.32
C ASN A 2 -20.14 -35.52 -0.21
N ILE A 3 -19.69 -35.37 1.05
CA ILE A 3 -20.57 -35.13 2.19
C ILE A 3 -20.72 -33.62 2.37
N ASP A 4 -21.97 -33.15 2.46
CA ASP A 4 -22.29 -31.75 2.69
C ASP A 4 -21.76 -31.30 4.05
N PHE A 5 -21.08 -30.17 4.09
CA PHE A 5 -20.53 -29.59 5.31
C PHE A 5 -21.61 -29.28 6.37
N GLU A 6 -22.84 -28.98 5.94
CA GLU A 6 -23.97 -28.73 6.82
C GLU A 6 -24.29 -29.94 7.68
N LEU A 7 -24.14 -31.16 7.16
CA LEU A 7 -24.32 -32.38 7.94
C LEU A 7 -23.32 -32.51 9.10
N TYR A 8 -22.07 -32.10 8.85
CA TYR A 8 -21.06 -32.07 9.91
C TYR A 8 -21.33 -30.96 10.93
N ARG A 9 -21.85 -29.80 10.51
CA ARG A 9 -22.23 -28.71 11.41
C ARG A 9 -23.38 -29.17 12.36
N ILE A 10 -24.39 -29.82 11.82
CA ILE A 10 -25.50 -30.36 12.60
C ILE A 10 -24.99 -31.45 13.52
N PHE A 11 -24.16 -32.39 13.04
CA PHE A 11 -23.55 -33.43 13.87
C PHE A 11 -22.78 -32.85 15.05
N ASN A 12 -21.92 -31.86 14.80
CA ASN A 12 -21.17 -31.19 15.88
C ASN A 12 -22.10 -30.58 16.95
N GLN A 13 -23.19 -29.94 16.54
CA GLN A 13 -24.14 -29.34 17.48
C GLN A 13 -24.84 -30.38 18.33
N VAL A 14 -25.27 -31.49 17.72
CA VAL A 14 -25.88 -32.63 18.46
C VAL A 14 -24.85 -33.29 19.39
N ALA A 15 -23.61 -33.43 18.96
CA ALA A 15 -22.50 -33.98 19.74
C ALA A 15 -22.19 -33.15 21.00
N ASN A 16 -22.29 -31.83 20.88
CA ASN A 16 -22.04 -30.89 21.99
C ASN A 16 -23.22 -30.85 22.97
N SER A 17 -24.47 -30.76 22.49
CA SER A 17 -25.65 -30.64 23.31
C SER A 17 -26.14 -31.99 23.91
N GLN A 18 -25.72 -33.11 23.31
CA GLN A 18 -26.18 -34.48 23.60
C GLN A 18 -27.72 -34.63 23.59
N ASN A 19 -28.39 -33.70 22.92
CA ASN A 19 -29.85 -33.63 22.83
C ASN A 19 -30.28 -33.04 21.49
N ILE A 20 -31.03 -33.81 20.70
CA ILE A 20 -31.48 -33.42 19.37
C ILE A 20 -32.41 -32.20 19.41
N THR A 21 -33.28 -32.09 20.41
CA THR A 21 -34.21 -30.96 20.54
C THR A 21 -33.48 -29.67 20.89
N VAL A 22 -32.51 -29.74 21.80
CA VAL A 22 -31.65 -28.58 22.12
C VAL A 22 -30.85 -28.16 20.91
N ALA A 23 -30.20 -29.11 20.21
CA ALA A 23 -29.47 -28.83 18.98
C ALA A 23 -30.35 -28.17 17.91
N ALA A 24 -31.59 -28.65 17.74
CA ALA A 24 -32.56 -28.10 16.80
C ALA A 24 -32.88 -26.62 17.09
N ASN A 25 -33.15 -26.30 18.37
CA ASN A 25 -33.41 -24.95 18.83
C ASN A 25 -32.21 -24.00 18.57
N GLU A 26 -31.00 -24.44 18.93
CA GLU A 26 -29.76 -23.64 18.72
C GLU A 26 -29.41 -23.46 17.27
N LEU A 27 -29.75 -24.41 16.39
CA LEU A 27 -29.61 -24.33 14.96
C LEU A 27 -30.75 -23.60 14.25
N HIS A 28 -31.83 -23.24 14.96
CA HIS A 28 -33.07 -22.65 14.42
C HIS A 28 -33.73 -23.48 13.30
N ILE A 29 -33.69 -24.82 13.44
CA ILE A 29 -34.36 -25.75 12.53
C ILE A 29 -35.24 -26.74 13.30
N SER A 30 -36.06 -27.50 12.58
CA SER A 30 -36.94 -28.46 13.23
C SER A 30 -36.19 -29.72 13.71
N GLN A 31 -36.63 -30.30 14.81
CA GLN A 31 -36.07 -31.54 15.36
C GLN A 31 -36.09 -32.71 14.34
N PRO A 32 -37.18 -32.90 13.53
CA PRO A 32 -37.14 -33.88 12.44
C PRO A 32 -36.05 -33.64 11.40
N ALA A 33 -35.74 -32.34 11.08
CA ALA A 33 -34.67 -31.99 10.14
C ALA A 33 -33.32 -32.41 10.73
N VAL A 34 -33.03 -32.13 12.00
CA VAL A 34 -31.81 -32.57 12.67
C VAL A 34 -31.69 -34.10 12.63
N SER A 35 -32.76 -34.82 12.99
CA SER A 35 -32.77 -36.28 13.00
C SER A 35 -32.51 -36.86 11.60
N LYS A 36 -33.09 -36.25 10.56
CA LYS A 36 -32.87 -36.64 9.16
C LYS A 36 -31.42 -36.39 8.74
N ALA A 37 -30.86 -35.22 9.10
CA ALA A 37 -29.48 -34.87 8.78
C ALA A 37 -28.47 -35.86 9.41
N ILE A 38 -28.66 -36.19 10.69
CA ILE A 38 -27.83 -37.20 11.37
C ILE A 38 -27.93 -38.56 10.68
N LYS A 39 -29.15 -39.00 10.37
CA LYS A 39 -29.33 -40.28 9.64
C LYS A 39 -28.65 -40.26 8.28
N THR A 40 -28.78 -39.17 7.52
CA THR A 40 -28.13 -39.02 6.22
C THR A 40 -26.61 -39.10 6.35
N LEU A 41 -26.02 -38.43 7.36
CA LEU A 41 -24.57 -38.50 7.61
C LEU A 41 -24.13 -39.94 7.97
N GLU A 42 -24.88 -40.62 8.87
CA GLU A 42 -24.61 -41.99 9.24
C GLU A 42 -24.67 -42.94 8.02
N ASP A 43 -25.71 -42.78 7.19
CA ASP A 43 -25.87 -43.57 5.97
C ASP A 43 -24.73 -43.35 4.97
N GLN A 44 -24.24 -42.11 4.80
CA GLN A 44 -23.11 -41.77 3.92
C GLN A 44 -21.76 -42.25 4.46
N LEU A 45 -21.60 -42.30 5.78
CA LEU A 45 -20.39 -42.81 6.44
C LEU A 45 -20.39 -44.32 6.63
N GLY A 46 -21.55 -44.95 6.50
CA GLY A 46 -21.74 -46.40 6.71
C GLY A 46 -21.68 -46.86 8.14
N GLY A 47 -21.93 -45.95 9.12
CA GLY A 47 -21.86 -46.29 10.54
C GLY A 47 -22.72 -45.38 11.43
N LYS A 48 -23.05 -45.87 12.65
CA LYS A 48 -23.80 -45.09 13.63
C LYS A 48 -22.87 -44.13 14.37
N LEU A 49 -23.32 -42.90 14.53
CA LEU A 49 -22.60 -41.86 15.26
C LEU A 49 -23.16 -41.62 16.66
N PHE A 50 -24.45 -41.94 16.85
CA PHE A 50 -25.14 -41.78 18.12
C PHE A 50 -25.97 -43.01 18.53
N VAL A 51 -26.07 -43.21 19.83
CA VAL A 51 -27.00 -44.13 20.47
C VAL A 51 -28.04 -43.33 21.23
N ARG A 52 -29.31 -43.66 21.07
CA ARG A 52 -30.43 -43.05 21.79
C ARG A 52 -30.52 -43.57 23.24
N THR A 53 -30.72 -42.67 24.16
CA THR A 53 -30.94 -42.96 25.58
C THR A 53 -32.24 -42.31 26.09
N LYS A 54 -32.67 -42.65 27.30
CA LYS A 54 -33.85 -42.01 27.94
C LYS A 54 -33.64 -40.50 28.20
N LYS A 55 -32.37 -40.02 28.19
CA LYS A 55 -32.01 -38.63 28.49
C LYS A 55 -31.54 -37.84 27.28
N GLY A 56 -31.49 -38.43 26.10
CA GLY A 56 -31.01 -37.81 24.88
C GLY A 56 -30.20 -38.77 24.00
N VAL A 57 -29.08 -38.32 23.48
CA VAL A 57 -28.20 -39.13 22.63
C VAL A 57 -26.76 -39.10 23.18
N ILE A 58 -26.07 -40.23 23.06
CA ILE A 58 -24.62 -40.33 23.36
C ILE A 58 -23.87 -40.74 22.09
N LYS A 59 -22.65 -40.26 21.93
CA LYS A 59 -21.80 -40.62 20.80
C LYS A 59 -21.39 -42.10 20.88
N THR A 60 -21.29 -42.75 19.73
CA THR A 60 -20.59 -44.05 19.59
C THR A 60 -19.06 -43.79 19.67
N THR A 61 -18.26 -44.84 19.71
CA THR A 61 -16.80 -44.76 19.65
C THR A 61 -16.36 -44.04 18.34
N GLU A 62 -16.99 -44.43 17.24
CA GLU A 62 -16.76 -43.84 15.90
C GLU A 62 -17.24 -42.37 15.86
N GLY A 63 -18.39 -42.08 16.49
CA GLY A 63 -18.92 -40.72 16.65
C GLY A 63 -18.02 -39.85 17.50
N GLU A 64 -17.42 -40.35 18.57
CA GLU A 64 -16.45 -39.61 19.37
C GLU A 64 -15.21 -39.29 18.60
N GLU A 65 -14.65 -40.25 17.86
CA GLU A 65 -13.46 -40.05 17.05
C GLU A 65 -13.71 -39.03 15.93
N LEU A 66 -14.81 -39.17 15.19
CA LEU A 66 -15.22 -38.21 14.16
C LEU A 66 -15.40 -36.79 14.75
N HIS A 67 -16.01 -36.68 15.93
CA HIS A 67 -16.30 -35.41 16.56
C HIS A 67 -15.02 -34.59 16.84
N LYS A 68 -13.93 -35.25 17.24
CA LYS A 68 -12.63 -34.57 17.44
C LYS A 68 -12.16 -33.82 16.18
N TYR A 69 -12.22 -34.50 15.01
CA TYR A 69 -11.81 -33.90 13.75
C TYR A 69 -12.78 -32.79 13.30
N ILE A 70 -14.09 -33.04 13.41
CA ILE A 70 -15.09 -32.05 12.99
C ILE A 70 -15.05 -30.80 13.86
N LYS A 71 -14.91 -30.94 15.18
CA LYS A 71 -14.76 -29.81 16.11
C LYS A 71 -13.55 -28.96 15.76
N SER A 72 -12.38 -29.60 15.55
CA SER A 72 -11.16 -28.90 15.16
C SER A 72 -11.29 -28.18 13.80
N GLY A 73 -11.96 -28.81 12.82
CA GLY A 73 -12.24 -28.21 11.53
C GLY A 73 -13.12 -26.96 11.64
N ILE A 74 -14.20 -27.02 12.42
CA ILE A 74 -15.09 -25.87 12.65
C ILE A 74 -14.36 -24.72 13.37
N GLU A 75 -13.52 -25.02 14.37
CA GLU A 75 -12.69 -24.02 15.04
C GLU A 75 -11.71 -23.36 14.06
N PHE A 76 -11.13 -24.13 13.15
CA PHE A 76 -10.23 -23.62 12.14
C PHE A 76 -10.94 -22.64 11.17
N PHE A 77 -12.15 -22.96 10.71
CA PHE A 77 -12.97 -22.04 9.90
C PHE A 77 -13.30 -20.75 10.66
N ARG A 78 -13.74 -20.83 11.92
CA ARG A 78 -14.01 -19.65 12.77
C ARG A 78 -12.78 -18.75 12.91
N ASN A 79 -11.61 -19.34 13.10
CA ASN A 79 -10.37 -18.57 13.18
C ASN A 79 -10.08 -17.83 11.87
N GLY A 80 -10.35 -18.47 10.72
CA GLY A 80 -10.23 -17.81 9.40
C GLY A 80 -11.19 -16.63 9.23
N GLU A 81 -12.47 -16.81 9.62
CA GLU A 81 -13.49 -15.76 9.61
C GLU A 81 -13.12 -14.59 10.54
N ASN A 82 -12.64 -14.88 11.75
CA ASN A 82 -12.17 -13.86 12.69
C ASN A 82 -10.97 -13.08 12.14
N GLN A 83 -9.99 -13.77 11.54
CA GLN A 83 -8.86 -13.09 10.91
C GLN A 83 -9.31 -12.18 9.77
N PHE A 84 -10.22 -12.65 8.91
CA PHE A 84 -10.78 -11.83 7.85
C PHE A 84 -11.48 -10.58 8.40
N THR A 85 -12.31 -10.76 9.44
CA THR A 85 -13.00 -9.66 10.12
C THR A 85 -12.01 -8.65 10.71
N ASN A 86 -10.94 -9.12 11.37
CA ASN A 86 -9.89 -8.24 11.90
C ASN A 86 -9.17 -7.45 10.78
N MET A 87 -8.97 -8.06 9.61
CA MET A 87 -8.41 -7.34 8.45
C MET A 87 -9.36 -6.26 7.93
N VAL A 88 -10.67 -6.56 7.86
CA VAL A 88 -11.71 -5.59 7.47
C VAL A 88 -11.78 -4.42 8.46
N ASN A 89 -11.68 -4.71 9.75
CA ASN A 89 -11.72 -3.72 10.83
C ASN A 89 -10.39 -3.00 11.05
N LEU A 90 -9.36 -3.27 10.25
CA LEU A 90 -8.01 -2.69 10.37
C LEU A 90 -7.31 -2.98 11.71
N GLU A 91 -7.71 -4.03 12.40
CA GLU A 91 -7.05 -4.52 13.62
C GLU A 91 -5.77 -5.32 13.29
N TYR A 92 -5.64 -5.77 12.05
CA TYR A 92 -4.52 -6.52 11.51
C TYR A 92 -4.40 -6.31 10.01
N GLY A 93 -3.17 -6.30 9.50
CA GLY A 93 -2.91 -6.20 8.06
C GLY A 93 -1.52 -5.68 7.72
N SER A 94 -1.29 -5.48 6.45
CA SER A 94 -0.06 -4.87 5.96
C SER A 94 -0.32 -3.96 4.76
N ILE A 95 0.53 -2.96 4.59
CA ILE A 95 0.55 -2.05 3.44
C ILE A 95 1.94 -2.12 2.83
N LYS A 96 2.02 -2.33 1.52
CA LYS A 96 3.28 -2.37 0.77
C LYS A 96 3.32 -1.20 -0.21
N ILE A 97 4.17 -0.23 0.08
CA ILE A 97 4.24 1.05 -0.63
C ILE A 97 5.52 1.12 -1.47
N GLY A 98 5.39 1.38 -2.77
CA GLY A 98 6.50 1.79 -3.62
C GLY A 98 6.64 3.31 -3.58
N ILE A 99 7.82 3.85 -3.22
CA ILE A 99 8.03 5.30 -3.13
C ILE A 99 9.52 5.61 -3.14
N SER A 100 9.93 6.75 -3.71
CA SER A 100 11.32 7.17 -3.61
C SER A 100 11.65 7.66 -2.20
N ARG A 101 12.93 7.49 -1.79
CA ARG A 101 13.40 7.96 -0.48
C ARG A 101 13.09 9.46 -0.27
N THR A 102 13.31 10.28 -1.27
CA THR A 102 13.04 11.73 -1.21
C THR A 102 11.56 12.02 -0.89
N LEU A 103 10.63 11.28 -1.51
CA LEU A 103 9.20 11.45 -1.25
C LEU A 103 8.79 10.89 0.12
N VAL A 104 9.46 9.86 0.64
CA VAL A 104 9.25 9.44 2.03
C VAL A 104 9.56 10.59 2.97
N GLU A 105 10.78 11.15 2.85
CA GLU A 105 11.30 12.18 3.76
C GLU A 105 10.51 13.51 3.68
N ASN A 106 10.06 13.91 2.49
CA ASN A 106 9.49 15.24 2.27
C ASN A 106 7.97 15.27 2.05
N TYR A 107 7.33 14.10 1.88
CA TYR A 107 5.90 14.04 1.63
C TYR A 107 5.18 13.01 2.51
N LEU A 108 5.66 11.75 2.59
CA LEU A 108 4.88 10.65 3.19
C LEU A 108 4.88 10.65 4.72
N LEU A 109 5.95 11.13 5.38
CA LEU A 109 6.14 11.02 6.84
C LEU A 109 4.97 11.52 7.69
N PRO A 110 4.34 12.68 7.42
CA PRO A 110 3.20 13.15 8.21
C PRO A 110 2.03 12.17 8.19
N TYR A 111 1.71 11.63 7.01
CA TYR A 111 0.62 10.66 6.82
C TYR A 111 0.91 9.33 7.51
N LEU A 112 2.16 8.85 7.45
CA LEU A 112 2.59 7.65 8.17
C LEU A 112 2.39 7.79 9.67
N LYS A 113 2.76 8.95 10.24
CA LYS A 113 2.58 9.24 11.66
C LYS A 113 1.11 9.16 12.05
N THR A 114 0.26 9.95 11.37
CA THR A 114 -1.17 10.03 11.67
C THR A 114 -1.86 8.67 11.51
N PHE A 115 -1.49 7.91 10.47
CA PHE A 115 -2.05 6.58 10.24
C PHE A 115 -1.61 5.58 11.31
N HIS A 116 -0.32 5.57 11.67
CA HIS A 116 0.19 4.65 12.69
C HIS A 116 -0.42 4.91 14.08
N GLU A 117 -0.67 6.17 14.43
CA GLU A 117 -1.35 6.53 15.69
C GLU A 117 -2.76 5.95 15.77
N LYS A 118 -3.48 5.85 14.65
CA LYS A 118 -4.85 5.29 14.59
C LYS A 118 -4.87 3.78 14.36
N HIS A 119 -3.88 3.22 13.67
CA HIS A 119 -3.81 1.83 13.27
C HIS A 119 -2.44 1.20 13.64
N PRO A 120 -2.10 1.09 14.95
CA PRO A 120 -0.76 0.71 15.40
C PRO A 120 -0.38 -0.73 15.02
N ASN A 121 -1.35 -1.60 14.77
CA ASN A 121 -1.13 -3.00 14.42
C ASN A 121 -0.98 -3.27 12.92
N ILE A 122 -1.15 -2.24 12.07
CA ILE A 122 -0.95 -2.37 10.63
C ILE A 122 0.56 -2.27 10.34
N LYS A 123 1.10 -3.29 9.69
CA LYS A 123 2.50 -3.29 9.24
C LYS A 123 2.64 -2.46 7.97
N ILE A 124 3.64 -1.58 7.92
CA ILE A 124 3.94 -0.77 6.74
C ILE A 124 5.31 -1.17 6.20
N GLU A 125 5.34 -1.62 4.95
CA GLU A 125 6.55 -1.96 4.21
C GLU A 125 6.78 -0.90 3.13
N ILE A 126 7.91 -0.18 3.23
CA ILE A 126 8.29 0.86 2.28
C ILE A 126 9.40 0.32 1.37
N ASN A 127 9.12 0.31 0.08
CA ASN A 127 10.03 -0.14 -0.95
C ASN A 127 10.57 1.05 -1.75
N THR A 128 11.85 1.40 -1.52
CA THR A 128 12.46 2.62 -2.09
C THR A 128 13.21 2.35 -3.40
N ASN A 129 12.55 1.74 -4.36
CA ASN A 129 13.11 1.52 -5.70
C ASN A 129 12.84 2.71 -6.65
N ILE A 130 13.49 2.69 -7.80
CA ILE A 130 13.14 3.57 -8.93
C ILE A 130 11.73 3.21 -9.45
N THR A 131 11.02 4.19 -10.01
CA THR A 131 9.62 4.06 -10.42
C THR A 131 9.38 2.89 -11.38
N SER A 132 10.25 2.65 -12.35
CA SER A 132 10.11 1.55 -13.30
C SER A 132 10.14 0.17 -12.63
N GLN A 133 11.03 -0.04 -11.67
CA GLN A 133 11.07 -1.29 -10.89
C GLN A 133 9.85 -1.44 -9.97
N SER A 134 9.39 -0.33 -9.39
CA SER A 134 8.19 -0.33 -8.56
C SER A 134 6.94 -0.69 -9.37
N ILE A 135 6.82 -0.23 -10.63
CA ILE A 135 5.72 -0.58 -11.53
C ILE A 135 5.69 -2.09 -11.81
N ILE A 136 6.83 -2.73 -12.02
CA ILE A 136 6.90 -4.19 -12.18
C ILE A 136 6.36 -4.88 -10.93
N LYS A 137 6.83 -4.49 -9.75
CA LYS A 137 6.36 -5.04 -8.48
C LYS A 137 4.86 -4.81 -8.23
N LEU A 138 4.33 -3.65 -8.64
CA LEU A 138 2.90 -3.36 -8.55
C LEU A 138 2.09 -4.31 -9.45
N ARG A 139 2.55 -4.58 -10.66
CA ARG A 139 1.95 -5.56 -11.59
C ARG A 139 1.91 -6.97 -11.02
N ASP A 140 3.00 -7.36 -10.37
CA ASP A 140 3.17 -8.67 -9.74
C ASP A 140 2.42 -8.81 -8.40
N GLY A 141 1.72 -7.75 -7.94
CA GLY A 141 1.00 -7.75 -6.66
C GLY A 141 1.91 -7.72 -5.43
N LEU A 142 3.18 -7.39 -5.61
CA LEU A 142 4.17 -7.25 -4.53
C LEU A 142 4.11 -5.87 -3.86
N LEU A 143 3.38 -4.92 -4.44
CA LEU A 143 3.06 -3.61 -3.88
C LEU A 143 1.55 -3.37 -3.98
N ASP A 144 0.97 -2.67 -3.00
CA ASP A 144 -0.42 -2.23 -3.04
C ASP A 144 -0.59 -0.98 -3.91
N PHE A 145 0.34 -0.03 -3.81
CA PHE A 145 0.36 1.19 -4.60
C PHE A 145 1.76 1.81 -4.64
N ILE A 146 1.92 2.80 -5.52
CA ILE A 146 3.16 3.58 -5.64
C ILE A 146 2.84 5.06 -5.46
N VAL A 147 3.70 5.80 -4.75
CA VAL A 147 3.71 7.26 -4.74
C VAL A 147 4.95 7.75 -5.51
N THR A 148 4.74 8.54 -6.55
CA THR A 148 5.81 9.00 -7.42
C THR A 148 5.53 10.38 -8.01
N ASN A 149 6.55 10.99 -8.60
CA ASN A 149 6.38 12.21 -9.38
C ASN A 149 5.75 11.87 -10.75
N LEU A 150 4.80 12.70 -11.18
CA LEU A 150 4.15 12.64 -12.49
C LEU A 150 4.72 13.75 -13.42
N PRO A 151 4.62 13.57 -14.75
CA PRO A 151 4.10 12.40 -15.43
C PRO A 151 5.05 11.20 -15.40
N ILE A 152 4.49 10.01 -15.54
CA ILE A 152 5.22 8.78 -15.86
C ILE A 152 4.98 8.41 -17.32
N ALA A 153 5.78 7.49 -17.87
CA ALA A 153 5.47 6.87 -19.16
C ALA A 153 4.07 6.22 -19.12
N ASP A 154 3.37 6.25 -20.25
CA ASP A 154 2.04 5.66 -20.34
C ASP A 154 2.08 4.13 -20.13
N HIS A 155 1.25 3.68 -19.21
CA HIS A 155 1.04 2.26 -18.90
C HIS A 155 -0.46 1.99 -18.88
N SER A 156 -0.95 1.26 -19.89
CA SER A 156 -2.38 0.99 -20.08
C SER A 156 -3.03 0.26 -18.90
N ASP A 157 -2.25 -0.49 -18.12
CA ASP A 157 -2.64 -1.30 -16.97
C ASP A 157 -2.49 -0.57 -15.61
N ILE A 158 -1.99 0.67 -15.61
CA ILE A 158 -1.80 1.49 -14.40
C ILE A 158 -2.79 2.67 -14.42
N GLU A 159 -3.39 2.94 -13.30
CA GLU A 159 -4.16 4.15 -13.04
C GLU A 159 -3.34 5.12 -12.20
N SER A 160 -3.39 6.41 -12.54
CA SER A 160 -2.71 7.46 -11.80
C SER A 160 -3.70 8.49 -11.28
N ILE A 161 -3.51 8.93 -10.03
CA ILE A 161 -4.29 9.97 -9.37
C ILE A 161 -3.33 11.04 -8.89
N ASN A 162 -3.63 12.32 -9.19
CA ASN A 162 -2.86 13.44 -8.66
C ASN A 162 -3.11 13.59 -7.15
N LEU A 163 -2.04 13.71 -6.37
CA LEU A 163 -2.10 13.94 -4.93
C LEU A 163 -1.75 15.38 -4.56
N LEU A 164 -0.63 15.91 -5.06
CA LEU A 164 -0.13 17.24 -4.72
C LEU A 164 0.59 17.86 -5.90
N GLN A 165 0.29 19.13 -6.21
CA GLN A 165 1.04 19.90 -7.16
C GLN A 165 2.35 20.41 -6.53
N ILE A 166 3.46 20.27 -7.25
CA ILE A 166 4.80 20.71 -6.83
C ILE A 166 5.45 21.57 -7.89
N GLN A 167 6.29 22.50 -7.43
CA GLN A 167 7.09 23.38 -8.29
C GLN A 167 8.57 23.03 -8.17
N ASP A 168 9.18 22.64 -9.27
CA ASP A 168 10.63 22.51 -9.34
C ASP A 168 11.26 23.89 -9.62
N VAL A 169 12.39 24.14 -8.96
CA VAL A 169 13.15 25.41 -9.05
C VAL A 169 14.63 25.14 -9.11
N PHE A 170 15.34 26.04 -9.76
CA PHE A 170 16.79 26.14 -9.59
C PHE A 170 17.07 26.95 -8.33
N VAL A 171 18.06 26.51 -7.55
CA VAL A 171 18.48 27.16 -6.31
C VAL A 171 19.99 27.32 -6.27
N ALA A 172 20.45 28.37 -5.61
CA ALA A 172 21.87 28.62 -5.40
C ALA A 172 22.12 29.17 -3.99
N ASN A 173 23.37 29.09 -3.53
CA ASN A 173 23.80 29.83 -2.35
C ASN A 173 23.64 31.34 -2.61
N PRO A 174 23.18 32.16 -1.63
CA PRO A 174 23.02 33.61 -1.81
C PRO A 174 24.26 34.35 -2.31
N SER A 175 25.46 33.89 -1.97
CA SER A 175 26.72 34.48 -2.39
C SER A 175 27.24 33.93 -3.75
N PHE A 176 26.53 32.95 -4.34
CA PHE A 176 26.94 32.39 -5.63
C PHE A 176 26.68 33.41 -6.76
N ASP A 177 27.69 33.64 -7.58
CA ASP A 177 27.62 34.63 -8.68
C ASP A 177 26.77 34.10 -9.86
N VAL A 178 25.47 34.38 -9.79
CA VAL A 178 24.49 34.10 -10.83
C VAL A 178 23.34 35.11 -10.72
N PRO A 179 22.78 35.61 -11.85
CA PRO A 179 21.60 36.46 -11.83
C PRO A 179 20.38 35.79 -11.20
N ASP A 180 19.45 36.60 -10.66
CA ASP A 180 18.19 36.07 -10.12
C ASP A 180 17.29 35.48 -11.20
N ILE A 181 17.46 35.87 -12.44
CA ILE A 181 16.73 35.36 -13.62
C ILE A 181 17.76 35.00 -14.68
N ILE A 182 17.68 33.77 -15.21
CA ILE A 182 18.54 33.28 -16.28
C ILE A 182 17.68 32.65 -17.39
N LYS A 183 18.17 32.71 -18.62
CA LYS A 183 17.55 31.94 -19.71
C LYS A 183 17.89 30.47 -19.58
N LEU A 184 16.93 29.59 -19.92
CA LEU A 184 17.19 28.13 -19.91
C LEU A 184 18.39 27.75 -20.80
N SER A 185 18.59 28.46 -21.92
CA SER A 185 19.75 28.29 -22.80
C SER A 185 21.10 28.59 -22.14
N ASP A 186 21.09 29.35 -21.06
CA ASP A 186 22.31 29.80 -20.40
C ASP A 186 22.70 28.89 -19.20
N LEU A 187 21.92 27.85 -18.92
CA LEU A 187 22.18 26.93 -17.83
C LEU A 187 23.58 26.33 -17.85
N ASN A 188 24.10 25.97 -19.04
CA ASN A 188 25.47 25.43 -19.21
C ASN A 188 26.60 26.42 -18.93
N LYS A 189 26.29 27.70 -18.70
CA LYS A 189 27.30 28.70 -18.30
C LYS A 189 27.66 28.59 -16.81
N TYR A 190 26.87 27.82 -16.04
CA TYR A 190 27.02 27.67 -14.61
C TYR A 190 27.24 26.20 -14.25
N PRO A 191 28.02 25.90 -13.20
CA PRO A 191 28.14 24.55 -12.69
C PRO A 191 26.78 24.06 -12.13
N LEU A 192 26.23 23.01 -12.75
CA LEU A 192 24.97 22.41 -12.36
C LEU A 192 25.22 21.19 -11.50
N ILE A 193 24.42 21.03 -10.42
CA ILE A 193 24.43 19.88 -9.54
C ILE A 193 23.07 19.21 -9.67
N LEU A 194 23.01 18.06 -10.35
CA LEU A 194 21.75 17.39 -10.72
C LEU A 194 21.73 15.93 -10.24
N GLN A 195 20.55 15.33 -10.24
CA GLN A 195 20.39 13.89 -10.10
C GLN A 195 20.81 13.17 -11.40
N PRO A 196 21.12 11.85 -11.33
CA PRO A 196 21.41 11.05 -12.52
C PRO A 196 20.17 10.87 -13.40
N LYS A 197 20.38 10.60 -14.68
CA LYS A 197 19.32 10.17 -15.61
C LYS A 197 18.62 8.92 -15.08
N GLY A 198 17.32 8.80 -15.32
CA GLY A 198 16.48 7.76 -14.73
C GLY A 198 15.90 8.14 -13.35
N ASN A 199 16.31 9.26 -12.76
CA ASN A 199 15.62 9.88 -11.63
C ASN A 199 14.47 10.76 -12.16
N THR A 200 13.28 10.61 -11.63
CA THR A 200 12.06 11.31 -12.12
C THR A 200 12.19 12.83 -12.10
N THR A 201 12.95 13.42 -11.18
CA THR A 201 13.20 14.88 -11.15
C THR A 201 14.12 15.31 -12.26
N ARG A 202 15.19 14.55 -12.54
CA ARG A 202 16.09 14.80 -13.64
C ARG A 202 15.42 14.59 -14.99
N ASP A 203 14.69 13.49 -15.15
CA ASP A 203 14.02 13.16 -16.40
C ASP A 203 12.94 14.20 -16.75
N TYR A 204 12.26 14.75 -15.73
CA TYR A 204 11.34 15.86 -15.94
C TYR A 204 12.04 17.12 -16.43
N LEU A 205 13.15 17.53 -15.80
CA LEU A 205 13.97 18.66 -16.27
C LEU A 205 14.40 18.44 -17.72
N ASP A 206 15.00 17.28 -18.01
CA ASP A 206 15.48 16.95 -19.36
C ASP A 206 14.34 16.99 -20.40
N SER A 207 13.13 16.54 -20.03
CA SER A 207 11.94 16.61 -20.90
C SER A 207 11.49 18.03 -21.22
N ILE A 208 11.64 18.95 -20.26
CA ILE A 208 11.34 20.37 -20.49
C ILE A 208 12.42 21.02 -21.37
N LEU A 209 13.68 20.79 -21.05
CA LEU A 209 14.79 21.34 -21.81
C LEU A 209 14.82 20.87 -23.29
N ALA A 210 14.43 19.58 -23.49
CA ALA A 210 14.34 19.01 -24.84
C ALA A 210 13.33 19.75 -25.74
N LYS A 211 12.23 20.30 -25.19
CA LYS A 211 11.26 21.12 -25.96
C LYS A 211 11.88 22.39 -26.56
N TYR A 212 12.99 22.84 -26.00
CA TYR A 212 13.73 24.01 -26.44
C TYR A 212 15.06 23.66 -27.13
N ASN A 213 15.28 22.35 -27.41
CA ASN A 213 16.56 21.84 -27.96
C ASN A 213 17.77 22.17 -27.07
N ILE A 214 17.57 22.20 -25.73
CA ILE A 214 18.63 22.48 -24.76
C ILE A 214 19.04 21.14 -24.11
N PHE A 215 20.35 20.91 -24.05
CA PHE A 215 20.99 19.80 -23.38
C PHE A 215 21.93 20.33 -22.31
N VAL A 216 21.85 19.81 -21.10
CA VAL A 216 22.70 20.23 -20.00
C VAL A 216 23.61 19.09 -19.55
N GLU A 217 24.89 19.46 -19.34
CA GLU A 217 25.88 18.57 -18.73
C GLU A 217 26.16 19.08 -17.32
N PRO A 218 25.75 18.32 -16.26
CA PRO A 218 25.99 18.75 -14.90
C PRO A 218 27.48 18.61 -14.55
N GLU A 219 27.99 19.56 -13.79
CA GLU A 219 29.35 19.48 -13.19
C GLU A 219 29.38 18.33 -12.16
N MET A 220 28.27 18.12 -11.42
CA MET A 220 28.15 17.03 -10.49
C MET A 220 26.84 16.28 -10.67
N THR A 221 26.92 14.95 -10.67
CA THR A 221 25.75 14.05 -10.68
C THR A 221 25.67 13.26 -9.39
N LEU A 222 24.58 13.42 -8.61
CA LEU A 222 24.41 12.84 -7.30
C LEU A 222 23.04 12.17 -7.16
N ALA A 223 23.02 10.91 -6.77
CA ALA A 223 21.79 10.17 -6.55
C ALA A 223 20.99 10.66 -5.32
N SER A 224 21.67 11.25 -4.34
CA SER A 224 21.06 11.75 -3.11
C SER A 224 20.57 13.18 -3.29
N TYR A 225 19.26 13.39 -3.12
CA TYR A 225 18.63 14.72 -3.10
C TYR A 225 19.24 15.62 -2.01
N GLY A 226 19.46 15.08 -0.82
CA GLY A 226 20.07 15.81 0.29
C GLY A 226 21.50 16.26 0.02
N LEU A 227 22.30 15.48 -0.74
CA LEU A 227 23.66 15.88 -1.14
C LEU A 227 23.62 16.98 -2.19
N VAL A 228 22.73 16.93 -3.17
CA VAL A 228 22.52 18.05 -4.10
C VAL A 228 22.22 19.33 -3.33
N ASN A 229 21.31 19.28 -2.36
CA ASN A 229 20.97 20.40 -1.50
C ASN A 229 22.20 20.93 -0.70
N SER A 230 22.95 20.00 -0.09
CA SER A 230 24.12 20.37 0.74
C SER A 230 25.22 21.04 -0.07
N LEU A 231 25.55 20.50 -1.26
CA LEU A 231 26.56 21.08 -2.15
C LEU A 231 26.13 22.44 -2.71
N THR A 232 24.86 22.60 -3.03
CA THR A 232 24.30 23.89 -3.44
C THR A 232 24.44 24.93 -2.32
N LYS A 233 24.15 24.55 -1.07
CA LYS A 233 24.30 25.46 0.09
C LYS A 233 25.72 25.93 0.34
N VAL A 234 26.73 25.10 0.07
CA VAL A 234 28.14 25.51 0.22
C VAL A 234 28.67 26.22 -1.01
N GLY A 235 27.84 26.46 -2.05
CA GLY A 235 28.20 27.29 -3.21
C GLY A 235 28.95 26.58 -4.34
N TYR A 236 28.88 25.26 -4.44
CA TYR A 236 29.52 24.52 -5.55
C TYR A 236 28.84 24.78 -6.91
N GLY A 237 27.59 25.24 -6.92
CA GLY A 237 26.86 25.49 -8.14
C GLY A 237 25.36 25.64 -7.92
N ILE A 238 24.63 25.51 -9.02
CA ILE A 238 23.17 25.62 -9.06
C ILE A 238 22.56 24.21 -8.94
N GLY A 239 21.73 23.99 -7.92
CA GLY A 239 20.97 22.76 -7.74
C GLY A 239 19.56 22.87 -8.33
N TYR A 240 19.00 21.74 -8.80
CA TYR A 240 17.61 21.65 -9.23
C TYR A 240 16.79 20.88 -8.17
N GLN A 241 15.76 21.52 -7.58
CA GLN A 241 15.09 21.08 -6.37
C GLN A 241 13.58 21.32 -6.45
N VAL A 242 12.79 20.61 -5.64
CA VAL A 242 11.39 20.94 -5.41
C VAL A 242 11.32 22.06 -4.35
N ALA A 243 10.65 23.16 -4.65
CA ALA A 243 10.63 24.35 -3.79
C ALA A 243 10.17 24.06 -2.36
N SER A 244 9.09 23.28 -2.18
CA SER A 244 8.60 22.92 -0.85
C SER A 244 9.57 22.05 -0.05
N PHE A 245 10.43 21.27 -0.69
CA PHE A 245 11.39 20.40 0.02
C PHE A 245 12.61 21.15 0.52
N VAL A 246 12.86 22.35 0.02
CA VAL A 246 13.94 23.25 0.46
C VAL A 246 13.42 24.52 1.13
N GLU A 247 12.14 24.56 1.46
CA GLU A 247 11.48 25.74 2.04
C GLU A 247 12.19 26.27 3.30
N LYS A 248 12.65 25.36 4.17
CA LYS A 248 13.42 25.72 5.35
C LYS A 248 14.72 26.45 4.99
N ASP A 249 15.49 25.92 4.03
CA ASP A 249 16.75 26.54 3.61
C ASP A 249 16.53 27.89 2.92
N LEU A 250 15.40 28.06 2.21
CA LEU A 250 14.97 29.32 1.60
C LEU A 250 14.59 30.35 2.70
N LYS A 251 13.80 29.97 3.71
CA LYS A 251 13.42 30.83 4.84
C LYS A 251 14.63 31.25 5.68
N GLU A 252 15.58 30.35 5.87
CA GLU A 252 16.83 30.60 6.58
C GLU A 252 17.87 31.35 5.74
N LYS A 253 17.54 31.72 4.49
CA LYS A 253 18.43 32.40 3.54
C LYS A 253 19.73 31.63 3.27
N LYS A 254 19.74 30.32 3.40
CA LYS A 254 20.86 29.44 3.02
C LYS A 254 20.85 29.15 1.53
N LEU A 255 19.69 29.27 0.90
CA LEU A 255 19.46 29.18 -0.54
C LEU A 255 18.60 30.35 -1.01
N ARG A 256 18.75 30.69 -2.30
CA ARG A 256 17.83 31.56 -3.03
C ARG A 256 17.36 30.85 -4.30
N ILE A 257 16.16 31.20 -4.78
CA ILE A 257 15.61 30.68 -6.04
C ILE A 257 16.22 31.47 -7.20
N ILE A 258 16.66 30.74 -8.21
CA ILE A 258 17.04 31.28 -9.52
C ILE A 258 15.85 31.04 -10.46
N LYS A 259 15.21 32.10 -10.92
CA LYS A 259 14.12 32.03 -11.90
C LYS A 259 14.65 31.73 -13.27
N THR A 260 13.88 31.05 -14.11
CA THR A 260 14.26 30.76 -15.49
C THR A 260 13.26 31.34 -16.49
N GLU A 261 13.74 31.68 -17.64
CA GLU A 261 12.97 32.08 -18.83
C GLU A 261 13.25 31.12 -19.99
N PRO A 262 12.24 30.38 -20.45
CA PRO A 262 10.90 30.26 -19.88
C PRO A 262 10.91 29.57 -18.50
N ALA A 263 9.83 29.78 -17.73
CA ALA A 263 9.67 29.16 -16.41
C ALA A 263 9.47 27.64 -16.52
N ILE A 264 9.98 26.90 -15.55
CA ILE A 264 9.70 25.46 -15.43
C ILE A 264 8.24 25.28 -15.04
N PRO A 265 7.43 24.51 -15.78
CA PRO A 265 6.05 24.23 -15.40
C PRO A 265 5.95 23.43 -14.09
N PRO A 266 4.85 23.58 -13.33
CA PRO A 266 4.60 22.70 -12.20
C PRO A 266 4.29 21.27 -12.65
N ARG A 267 4.48 20.31 -11.75
CA ARG A 267 4.10 18.90 -11.91
C ARG A 267 3.43 18.37 -10.66
N ASN A 268 3.03 17.11 -10.67
CA ASN A 268 2.32 16.52 -9.53
C ASN A 268 3.12 15.38 -8.89
N ILE A 269 2.96 15.22 -7.59
CA ILE A 269 3.11 13.94 -6.92
C ILE A 269 1.82 13.18 -7.16
N GLY A 270 1.91 11.92 -7.55
CA GLY A 270 0.74 11.09 -7.81
C GLY A 270 0.83 9.72 -7.18
N LEU A 271 -0.33 9.10 -7.08
CA LEU A 271 -0.52 7.74 -6.63
C LEU A 271 -0.82 6.85 -7.84
N LEU A 272 -0.13 5.72 -7.92
CA LEU A 272 -0.34 4.72 -8.96
C LEU A 272 -0.92 3.45 -8.37
N THR A 273 -1.95 2.91 -8.99
CA THR A 273 -2.56 1.62 -8.68
C THR A 273 -2.70 0.77 -9.94
N LYS A 274 -2.76 -0.54 -9.79
CA LYS A 274 -3.06 -1.44 -10.89
C LYS A 274 -4.54 -1.38 -11.21
N LYS A 275 -4.90 -1.18 -12.49
CA LYS A 275 -6.29 -1.18 -12.93
C LYS A 275 -6.96 -2.53 -12.63
N ASN A 276 -8.25 -2.49 -12.36
CA ASN A 276 -9.08 -3.68 -12.10
C ASN A 276 -8.57 -4.56 -10.94
N THR A 277 -7.77 -4.00 -10.04
CA THR A 277 -7.30 -4.69 -8.84
C THR A 277 -7.49 -3.77 -7.64
N GLU A 278 -8.16 -4.26 -6.61
CA GLU A 278 -8.31 -3.49 -5.39
C GLU A 278 -7.10 -3.69 -4.48
N PRO A 279 -6.47 -2.62 -3.97
CA PRO A 279 -5.48 -2.71 -2.91
C PRO A 279 -6.06 -3.36 -1.64
N SER A 280 -5.21 -3.83 -0.74
CA SER A 280 -5.62 -4.39 0.56
C SER A 280 -6.52 -3.41 1.34
N PHE A 281 -7.31 -3.91 2.31
CA PHE A 281 -8.16 -3.05 3.16
C PHE A 281 -7.35 -1.94 3.82
N ALA A 282 -6.18 -2.28 4.38
CA ALA A 282 -5.29 -1.33 5.03
C ALA A 282 -4.73 -0.29 4.03
N ALA A 283 -4.36 -0.72 2.82
CA ALA A 283 -3.87 0.18 1.77
C ALA A 283 -4.96 1.14 1.29
N ARG A 284 -6.19 0.67 1.11
CA ARG A 284 -7.34 1.52 0.74
C ARG A 284 -7.61 2.58 1.81
N GLU A 285 -7.55 2.22 3.07
CA GLU A 285 -7.70 3.19 4.16
C GLU A 285 -6.56 4.21 4.13
N PHE A 286 -5.29 3.78 4.02
CA PHE A 286 -4.16 4.69 3.93
C PHE A 286 -4.24 5.65 2.74
N ILE A 287 -4.71 5.18 1.59
CA ILE A 287 -4.92 6.01 0.39
C ILE A 287 -5.93 7.15 0.66
N LYS A 288 -6.93 6.96 1.53
CA LYS A 288 -7.85 8.04 1.92
C LYS A 288 -7.11 9.17 2.63
N TYR A 289 -6.16 8.85 3.52
CA TYR A 289 -5.33 9.85 4.19
C TYR A 289 -4.53 10.69 3.19
N LEU A 290 -3.97 10.05 2.14
CA LEU A 290 -3.23 10.78 1.11
C LEU A 290 -4.12 11.70 0.26
N LYS A 291 -5.44 11.47 0.24
CA LYS A 291 -6.41 12.26 -0.55
C LYS A 291 -7.12 13.37 0.26
N THR A 292 -7.09 13.32 1.58
CA THR A 292 -7.93 14.18 2.45
C THR A 292 -7.33 15.55 2.77
N GLU A 293 -6.08 15.83 2.42
CA GLU A 293 -5.40 17.11 2.70
C GLU A 293 -5.19 17.98 1.43
N ASN A 294 -6.05 17.84 0.42
CA ASN A 294 -6.06 18.70 -0.78
C ASN A 294 -7.31 19.58 -0.82
#